data_07a39d133a9f1229ea69436949f98228
#
_entry.id   07a39d133a9f1229ea69436949f98228
#
_cell.length_a   1.000
_cell.length_b   1.000
_cell.length_c   1.000
_cell.angle_alpha   90.00
_cell.angle_beta   90.00
_cell.angle_gamma   90.00
#
_symmetry.space_group_name_H-M   'P 1'
#
loop_
_entity.id
_entity.type
_entity.pdbx_description
1 polymer ?
#
loop_
_entity_poly.entity_id
_entity_poly.type
_entity_poly.pdbx_seq_one_letter_code
_entity_poly.pdbx_strand_id
1 'polypeptide(L)'
;MRIAVTDGIDPRAKSKLEEMGHYVQEKHFSKEELLAGCISDFDVVVVRSATKIISDVIRANSGEDALFSMVIRAGVGVDNIDIKEAGANNILVCNTPGSSTNAVVELTIGHLISSNRMIVKGDTLMKNGIWGKKELRGSELRGKNLGLLGYGRIARGVAEIARNMGMNIHVFDPYLKDRNDDCTYHNSVEELFSSCTHISIHCFLSKETHHMVDNSLITLMPKIGADGVACGNHIVNCARGGIIKESDLRDSLSNGKLSTASLDVFETEPALANELLNLDNFQATPHIGASTHEAQARIGNEIISIINDFSEGKKPKSCLN
;
A
#
# COMPACT_ATOMS: atom_id res chain seq x y z
N MET A 1 -30.14 -6.81 4.87
CA MET A 1 -29.47 -6.48 3.58
C MET A 1 -28.75 -7.71 3.05
N ARG A 2 -28.50 -7.76 1.74
CA ARG A 2 -27.69 -8.77 1.05
C ARG A 2 -26.29 -8.19 0.82
N ILE A 3 -25.28 -8.86 1.31
CA ILE A 3 -23.89 -8.39 1.29
C ILE A 3 -23.04 -9.40 0.50
N ALA A 4 -22.37 -8.97 -0.56
CA ALA A 4 -21.37 -9.76 -1.26
C ALA A 4 -19.97 -9.41 -0.73
N VAL A 5 -19.17 -10.42 -0.42
CA VAL A 5 -17.74 -10.29 -0.02
C VAL A 5 -16.91 -11.01 -1.08
N THR A 6 -16.17 -10.24 -1.89
CA THR A 6 -15.50 -10.81 -3.08
C THR A 6 -14.08 -11.32 -2.78
N ASP A 7 -13.37 -10.66 -1.87
CA ASP A 7 -11.96 -10.92 -1.60
C ASP A 7 -11.69 -11.35 -0.14
N GLY A 8 -12.73 -11.80 0.56
CA GLY A 8 -12.67 -12.24 1.95
C GLY A 8 -12.64 -11.08 2.98
N ILE A 9 -13.15 -11.36 4.18
CA ILE A 9 -13.08 -10.50 5.36
C ILE A 9 -12.72 -11.34 6.60
N ASP A 10 -12.45 -10.69 7.73
CA ASP A 10 -12.28 -11.38 9.02
C ASP A 10 -13.52 -12.26 9.33
N PRO A 11 -13.36 -13.56 9.61
CA PRO A 11 -14.48 -14.46 9.87
C PRO A 11 -15.39 -13.98 11.01
N ARG A 12 -14.85 -13.31 12.03
CA ARG A 12 -15.62 -12.74 13.14
C ARG A 12 -16.53 -11.61 12.66
N ALA A 13 -16.05 -10.79 11.72
CA ALA A 13 -16.86 -9.73 11.13
C ALA A 13 -18.01 -10.31 10.30
N LYS A 14 -17.75 -11.37 9.50
CA LYS A 14 -18.79 -12.09 8.77
C LYS A 14 -19.86 -12.63 9.73
N SER A 15 -19.46 -13.42 10.76
CA SER A 15 -20.40 -13.97 11.75
C SER A 15 -21.21 -12.87 12.41
N LYS A 16 -20.59 -11.72 12.74
CA LYS A 16 -21.29 -10.61 13.37
C LYS A 16 -22.34 -9.97 12.47
N LEU A 17 -22.05 -9.81 11.17
CA LEU A 17 -23.02 -9.33 10.19
C LEU A 17 -24.22 -10.29 10.02
N GLU A 18 -23.96 -11.61 10.04
CA GLU A 18 -24.99 -12.64 10.00
C GLU A 18 -25.87 -12.62 11.27
N GLU A 19 -25.26 -12.46 12.46
CA GLU A 19 -26.00 -12.27 13.73
C GLU A 19 -26.90 -11.01 13.74
N MET A 20 -26.49 -9.95 13.01
CA MET A 20 -27.28 -8.74 12.82
C MET A 20 -28.44 -8.92 11.82
N GLY A 21 -28.61 -10.12 11.26
CA GLY A 21 -29.69 -10.46 10.33
C GLY A 21 -29.39 -10.13 8.86
N HIS A 22 -28.14 -9.89 8.51
CA HIS A 22 -27.73 -9.70 7.12
C HIS A 22 -27.46 -11.05 6.44
N TYR A 23 -27.77 -11.16 5.15
CA TYR A 23 -27.32 -12.27 4.32
C TYR A 23 -25.91 -11.96 3.78
N VAL A 24 -24.91 -12.76 4.13
CA VAL A 24 -23.52 -12.54 3.70
C VAL A 24 -23.05 -13.67 2.80
N GLN A 25 -22.80 -13.35 1.53
CA GLN A 25 -22.23 -14.28 0.56
C GLN A 25 -20.75 -13.96 0.35
N GLU A 26 -19.87 -14.89 0.71
CA GLU A 26 -18.45 -14.80 0.42
C GLU A 26 -18.16 -15.67 -0.81
N LYS A 27 -17.83 -15.00 -1.93
CA LYS A 27 -17.53 -15.62 -3.21
C LYS A 27 -16.68 -14.68 -4.05
N HIS A 28 -15.58 -15.18 -4.58
CA HIS A 28 -14.84 -14.46 -5.61
C HIS A 28 -15.66 -14.47 -6.91
N PHE A 29 -15.82 -13.28 -7.52
CA PHE A 29 -16.47 -13.12 -8.82
C PHE A 29 -15.42 -12.82 -9.88
N SER A 30 -15.46 -13.51 -11.00
CA SER A 30 -14.60 -13.20 -12.14
C SER A 30 -14.99 -11.85 -12.78
N LYS A 31 -14.10 -11.29 -13.58
CA LYS A 31 -14.40 -10.06 -14.32
C LYS A 31 -15.62 -10.23 -15.23
N GLU A 32 -15.76 -11.39 -15.86
CA GLU A 32 -16.87 -11.74 -16.74
C GLU A 32 -18.18 -11.81 -15.96
N GLU A 33 -18.21 -12.43 -14.78
CA GLU A 33 -19.38 -12.46 -13.90
C GLU A 33 -19.78 -11.04 -13.47
N LEU A 34 -18.82 -10.21 -13.07
CA LEU A 34 -19.07 -8.81 -12.68
C LEU A 34 -19.67 -7.99 -13.83
N LEU A 35 -19.17 -8.17 -15.05
CA LEU A 35 -19.70 -7.52 -16.26
C LEU A 35 -21.06 -8.09 -16.69
N ALA A 36 -21.41 -9.30 -16.24
CA ALA A 36 -22.73 -9.90 -16.47
C ALA A 36 -23.80 -9.50 -15.43
N GLY A 37 -23.49 -8.60 -14.50
CA GLY A 37 -24.49 -8.07 -13.56
C GLY A 37 -24.65 -8.89 -12.28
N CYS A 38 -23.71 -9.76 -11.92
CA CYS A 38 -23.85 -10.73 -10.81
C CYS A 38 -23.94 -10.12 -9.40
N ILE A 39 -23.61 -8.83 -9.23
CA ILE A 39 -23.71 -8.14 -7.95
C ILE A 39 -24.92 -7.18 -7.86
N SER A 40 -25.76 -7.11 -8.87
CA SER A 40 -26.97 -6.27 -8.89
C SER A 40 -27.99 -6.61 -7.80
N ASP A 41 -28.02 -7.88 -7.34
CA ASP A 41 -28.92 -8.38 -6.30
C ASP A 41 -28.39 -8.19 -4.86
N PHE A 42 -27.27 -7.52 -4.68
CA PHE A 42 -26.70 -7.23 -3.38
C PHE A 42 -26.78 -5.74 -3.04
N ASP A 43 -27.21 -5.41 -1.83
CA ASP A 43 -27.23 -4.01 -1.36
C ASP A 43 -25.81 -3.44 -1.21
N VAL A 44 -24.89 -4.28 -0.72
CA VAL A 44 -23.52 -3.89 -0.38
C VAL A 44 -22.51 -4.89 -0.96
N VAL A 45 -21.45 -4.37 -1.56
CA VAL A 45 -20.33 -5.18 -2.06
C VAL A 45 -19.06 -4.79 -1.32
N VAL A 46 -18.41 -5.76 -0.62
CA VAL A 46 -17.15 -5.57 0.07
C VAL A 46 -16.03 -6.15 -0.77
N VAL A 47 -15.06 -5.30 -1.14
CA VAL A 47 -13.92 -5.66 -1.99
C VAL A 47 -12.59 -5.37 -1.30
N ARG A 48 -11.51 -6.03 -1.75
CA ARG A 48 -10.13 -5.64 -1.43
C ARG A 48 -9.43 -5.15 -2.70
N SER A 49 -8.16 -5.49 -2.91
CA SER A 49 -7.38 -5.04 -4.08
C SER A 49 -7.59 -5.90 -5.34
N ALA A 50 -7.99 -7.17 -5.19
CA ALA A 50 -8.10 -8.10 -6.31
C ALA A 50 -9.34 -7.79 -7.19
N THR A 51 -10.47 -7.46 -6.59
CA THR A 51 -11.71 -7.11 -7.31
C THR A 51 -11.70 -5.65 -7.76
N LYS A 52 -11.97 -5.41 -9.06
CA LYS A 52 -12.04 -4.08 -9.65
C LYS A 52 -13.51 -3.69 -9.96
N ILE A 53 -13.98 -2.64 -9.33
CA ILE A 53 -15.32 -2.07 -9.54
C ILE A 53 -15.17 -0.83 -10.43
N ILE A 54 -14.84 -1.07 -11.70
CA ILE A 54 -14.65 -0.04 -12.73
C ILE A 54 -15.99 0.40 -13.34
N SER A 55 -15.99 1.46 -14.16
CA SER A 55 -17.20 2.05 -14.77
C SER A 55 -18.12 1.02 -15.44
N ASP A 56 -17.54 0.07 -16.23
CA ASP A 56 -18.34 -0.93 -16.95
C ASP A 56 -19.01 -1.91 -15.98
N VAL A 57 -18.33 -2.30 -14.88
CA VAL A 57 -18.91 -3.14 -13.83
C VAL A 57 -20.04 -2.40 -13.11
N ILE A 58 -19.84 -1.11 -12.79
CA ILE A 58 -20.87 -0.29 -12.14
C ILE A 58 -22.12 -0.24 -13.02
N ARG A 59 -21.96 0.13 -14.30
CA ARG A 59 -23.09 0.21 -15.26
C ARG A 59 -23.81 -1.12 -15.46
N ALA A 60 -23.08 -2.22 -15.51
CA ALA A 60 -23.68 -3.56 -15.68
C ALA A 60 -24.50 -4.02 -14.46
N ASN A 61 -24.24 -3.44 -13.28
CA ASN A 61 -24.93 -3.81 -12.04
C ASN A 61 -25.83 -2.70 -11.48
N SER A 62 -26.00 -1.59 -12.22
CA SER A 62 -26.90 -0.48 -11.88
C SER A 62 -28.12 -0.50 -12.78
N GLY A 63 -29.29 -0.10 -12.27
CA GLY A 63 -30.53 -0.02 -13.01
C GLY A 63 -31.71 0.14 -12.06
N GLU A 64 -32.92 0.27 -12.59
CA GLU A 64 -34.14 0.50 -11.78
C GLU A 64 -34.43 -0.65 -10.80
N ASP A 65 -34.08 -1.88 -11.19
CA ASP A 65 -34.34 -3.08 -10.37
C ASP A 65 -33.10 -3.50 -9.54
N ALA A 66 -31.95 -2.80 -9.66
CA ALA A 66 -30.73 -3.16 -8.97
C ALA A 66 -30.76 -2.72 -7.50
N LEU A 67 -30.37 -3.61 -6.59
CA LEU A 67 -30.21 -3.32 -5.15
C LEU A 67 -28.87 -2.65 -4.84
N PHE A 68 -27.89 -2.72 -5.75
CA PHE A 68 -26.51 -2.31 -5.55
C PHE A 68 -26.39 -0.83 -5.22
N SER A 69 -26.14 -0.53 -3.94
CA SER A 69 -26.20 0.84 -3.40
C SER A 69 -24.90 1.26 -2.69
N MET A 70 -23.99 0.30 -2.37
CA MET A 70 -22.76 0.62 -1.69
C MET A 70 -21.62 -0.33 -2.06
N VAL A 71 -20.41 0.24 -2.26
CA VAL A 71 -19.14 -0.49 -2.28
C VAL A 71 -18.32 -0.12 -1.05
N ILE A 72 -17.82 -1.11 -0.33
CA ILE A 72 -16.87 -0.92 0.77
C ILE A 72 -15.52 -1.51 0.38
N ARG A 73 -14.49 -0.67 0.30
CA ARG A 73 -13.12 -1.15 0.16
C ARG A 73 -12.55 -1.50 1.54
N ALA A 74 -12.31 -2.77 1.81
CA ALA A 74 -11.66 -3.26 3.02
C ALA A 74 -10.16 -2.89 3.03
N GLY A 75 -9.86 -1.62 3.28
CA GLY A 75 -8.53 -1.01 3.30
C GLY A 75 -8.55 0.47 2.90
N VAL A 76 -7.37 1.07 2.70
CA VAL A 76 -7.22 2.53 2.54
C VAL A 76 -7.43 3.01 1.11
N GLY A 77 -6.70 2.44 0.16
CA GLY A 77 -6.72 2.92 -1.23
C GLY A 77 -7.93 2.40 -2.00
N VAL A 78 -8.44 3.21 -2.89
CA VAL A 78 -9.68 2.97 -3.67
C VAL A 78 -9.45 3.07 -5.18
N ASP A 79 -8.23 2.93 -5.61
CA ASP A 79 -7.80 3.01 -7.01
C ASP A 79 -8.40 1.90 -7.90
N ASN A 80 -8.92 0.84 -7.30
CA ASN A 80 -9.68 -0.22 -7.97
C ASN A 80 -11.20 0.06 -8.09
N ILE A 81 -11.70 1.23 -7.65
CA ILE A 81 -13.11 1.61 -7.70
C ILE A 81 -13.25 2.93 -8.45
N ASP A 82 -14.13 2.99 -9.45
CA ASP A 82 -14.49 4.25 -10.11
C ASP A 82 -15.52 5.02 -9.25
N ILE A 83 -14.98 5.88 -8.37
CA ILE A 83 -15.79 6.68 -7.43
C ILE A 83 -16.74 7.63 -8.16
N LYS A 84 -16.31 8.21 -9.29
CA LYS A 84 -17.10 9.15 -10.06
C LYS A 84 -18.31 8.47 -10.70
N GLU A 85 -18.09 7.32 -11.35
CA GLU A 85 -19.16 6.54 -11.94
C GLU A 85 -20.12 5.99 -10.89
N ALA A 86 -19.59 5.52 -9.74
CA ALA A 86 -20.41 5.09 -8.61
C ALA A 86 -21.34 6.20 -8.12
N GLY A 87 -20.81 7.42 -7.91
CA GLY A 87 -21.61 8.58 -7.52
C GLY A 87 -22.68 8.95 -8.54
N ALA A 88 -22.39 8.87 -9.85
CA ALA A 88 -23.35 9.11 -10.92
C ALA A 88 -24.52 8.09 -10.94
N ASN A 89 -24.29 6.90 -10.39
CA ASN A 89 -25.31 5.83 -10.26
C ASN A 89 -25.87 5.73 -8.82
N ASN A 90 -25.70 6.74 -7.97
CA ASN A 90 -26.14 6.77 -6.57
C ASN A 90 -25.59 5.63 -5.70
N ILE A 91 -24.43 5.10 -6.04
CA ILE A 91 -23.73 4.07 -5.27
C ILE A 91 -22.71 4.74 -4.36
N LEU A 92 -22.84 4.53 -3.05
CA LEU A 92 -21.87 5.04 -2.06
C LEU A 92 -20.57 4.24 -2.13
N VAL A 93 -19.44 4.93 -2.04
CA VAL A 93 -18.10 4.31 -1.94
C VAL A 93 -17.51 4.65 -0.59
N CYS A 94 -17.25 3.64 0.23
CA CYS A 94 -16.62 3.78 1.54
C CYS A 94 -15.29 3.01 1.58
N ASN A 95 -14.39 3.40 2.49
CA ASN A 95 -13.16 2.65 2.75
C ASN A 95 -12.90 2.50 4.26
N THR A 96 -11.81 1.81 4.65
CA THR A 96 -11.40 1.63 6.05
C THR A 96 -10.03 2.29 6.27
N PRO A 97 -9.97 3.65 6.39
CA PRO A 97 -8.75 4.42 6.19
C PRO A 97 -7.74 4.35 7.36
N GLY A 98 -8.14 3.95 8.56
CA GLY A 98 -7.28 3.90 9.75
C GLY A 98 -6.83 2.52 10.18
N SER A 99 -7.55 1.50 9.74
CA SER A 99 -7.49 0.15 10.31
C SER A 99 -6.17 -0.60 10.09
N SER A 100 -5.47 -0.34 8.98
CA SER A 100 -4.20 -1.01 8.63
C SER A 100 -2.94 -0.18 8.90
N THR A 101 -3.07 1.04 9.43
CA THR A 101 -1.94 1.98 9.57
C THR A 101 -0.73 1.35 10.26
N ASN A 102 -0.90 0.80 11.47
CA ASN A 102 0.20 0.22 12.24
C ASN A 102 0.85 -0.98 11.53
N ALA A 103 0.03 -1.86 10.93
CA ALA A 103 0.56 -3.02 10.21
C ALA A 103 1.47 -2.62 9.04
N VAL A 104 1.08 -1.60 8.26
CA VAL A 104 1.89 -1.09 7.14
C VAL A 104 3.14 -0.37 7.65
N VAL A 105 3.06 0.38 8.76
CA VAL A 105 4.21 1.01 9.42
C VAL A 105 5.24 -0.04 9.79
N GLU A 106 4.82 -1.10 10.49
CA GLU A 106 5.70 -2.19 10.94
C GLU A 106 6.33 -2.93 9.77
N LEU A 107 5.56 -3.24 8.71
CA LEU A 107 6.11 -3.88 7.51
C LEU A 107 7.13 -2.97 6.81
N THR A 108 6.85 -1.67 6.70
CA THR A 108 7.79 -0.70 6.09
C THR A 108 9.10 -0.65 6.85
N ILE A 109 9.07 -0.58 8.17
CA ILE A 109 10.28 -0.62 9.03
C ILE A 109 10.99 -1.97 8.89
N GLY A 110 10.23 -3.08 8.83
CA GLY A 110 10.77 -4.41 8.57
C GLY A 110 11.54 -4.48 7.24
N HIS A 111 10.98 -3.96 6.16
CA HIS A 111 11.63 -3.86 4.86
C HIS A 111 12.88 -2.96 4.91
N LEU A 112 12.80 -1.82 5.58
CA LEU A 112 13.91 -0.88 5.72
C LEU A 112 15.11 -1.54 6.42
N ILE A 113 14.89 -2.22 7.54
CA ILE A 113 15.93 -2.94 8.27
C ILE A 113 16.45 -4.12 7.45
N SER A 114 15.55 -4.90 6.87
CA SER A 114 15.88 -6.12 6.14
C SER A 114 16.75 -5.83 4.90
N SER A 115 16.41 -4.80 4.11
CA SER A 115 17.21 -4.41 2.95
C SER A 115 18.57 -3.88 3.35
N ASN A 116 18.64 -2.99 4.34
CA ASN A 116 19.87 -2.36 4.79
C ASN A 116 20.84 -3.37 5.46
N ARG A 117 20.32 -4.45 6.06
CA ARG A 117 21.10 -5.50 6.74
C ARG A 117 21.15 -6.81 5.95
N MET A 118 20.58 -6.86 4.73
CA MET A 118 20.55 -8.03 3.83
C MET A 118 20.00 -9.30 4.51
N ILE A 119 18.93 -9.16 5.33
CA ILE A 119 18.43 -10.27 6.16
C ILE A 119 17.89 -11.41 5.28
N VAL A 120 17.09 -11.09 4.26
CA VAL A 120 16.52 -12.09 3.34
C VAL A 120 17.63 -12.81 2.58
N LYS A 121 18.63 -12.09 2.05
CA LYS A 121 19.78 -12.71 1.36
C LYS A 121 20.57 -13.62 2.31
N GLY A 122 20.78 -13.18 3.56
CA GLY A 122 21.47 -13.96 4.58
C GLY A 122 20.74 -15.26 4.91
N ASP A 123 19.41 -15.21 5.11
CA ASP A 123 18.57 -16.37 5.35
C ASP A 123 18.62 -17.36 4.16
N THR A 124 18.51 -16.83 2.93
CA THR A 124 18.59 -17.64 1.70
C THR A 124 19.92 -18.37 1.57
N LEU A 125 21.05 -17.67 1.80
CA LEU A 125 22.39 -18.29 1.78
C LEU A 125 22.51 -19.40 2.83
N MET A 126 22.06 -19.15 4.07
CA MET A 126 22.11 -20.14 5.15
C MET A 126 21.29 -21.39 4.83
N LYS A 127 20.07 -21.23 4.28
CA LYS A 127 19.21 -22.35 3.85
C LYS A 127 19.81 -23.18 2.72
N ASN A 128 20.66 -22.54 1.88
CA ASN A 128 21.42 -23.22 0.82
C ASN A 128 22.79 -23.76 1.29
N GLY A 129 23.07 -23.75 2.60
CA GLY A 129 24.31 -24.28 3.15
C GLY A 129 25.54 -23.36 2.94
N ILE A 130 25.33 -22.10 2.61
CA ILE A 130 26.40 -21.13 2.31
C ILE A 130 26.63 -20.19 3.50
N TRP A 131 27.84 -20.16 4.05
CA TRP A 131 28.27 -19.24 5.10
C TRP A 131 28.79 -17.92 4.50
N GLY A 132 27.91 -17.07 3.94
CA GLY A 132 28.23 -15.87 3.16
C GLY A 132 28.63 -14.63 3.97
N LYS A 133 29.18 -14.73 5.19
CA LYS A 133 29.45 -13.63 6.12
C LYS A 133 30.18 -12.42 5.50
N LYS A 134 31.12 -12.65 4.60
CA LYS A 134 31.93 -11.59 3.97
C LYS A 134 31.12 -10.72 3.00
N GLU A 135 30.07 -11.28 2.41
CA GLU A 135 29.22 -10.63 1.40
C GLU A 135 28.06 -9.85 2.02
N LEU A 136 27.78 -10.09 3.32
CA LEU A 136 26.63 -9.55 4.04
C LEU A 136 27.01 -8.36 4.95
N ARG A 137 27.82 -7.41 4.42
CA ARG A 137 28.17 -6.21 5.17
C ARG A 137 27.16 -5.11 4.85
N GLY A 138 26.17 -4.91 5.74
CA GLY A 138 25.25 -3.78 5.70
C GLY A 138 25.76 -2.54 6.44
N SER A 139 24.91 -1.55 6.62
CA SER A 139 25.15 -0.34 7.40
C SER A 139 24.16 -0.20 8.56
N GLU A 140 24.39 0.76 9.46
CA GLU A 140 23.42 1.14 10.49
C GLU A 140 22.51 2.25 9.96
N LEU A 141 21.26 2.28 10.40
CA LEU A 141 20.29 3.33 10.02
C LEU A 141 20.52 4.64 10.78
N ARG A 142 21.11 4.58 11.99
CA ARG A 142 21.44 5.76 12.79
C ARG A 142 22.29 6.75 12.00
N GLY A 143 21.90 8.04 12.06
CA GLY A 143 22.62 9.13 11.38
C GLY A 143 22.37 9.22 9.88
N LYS A 144 21.52 8.35 9.30
CA LYS A 144 21.15 8.39 7.88
C LYS A 144 19.87 9.21 7.67
N ASN A 145 19.73 9.79 6.49
CA ASN A 145 18.53 10.52 6.08
C ASN A 145 17.51 9.54 5.47
N LEU A 146 16.30 9.52 6.04
CA LEU A 146 15.13 8.84 5.50
C LEU A 146 14.20 9.86 4.84
N GLY A 147 14.04 9.79 3.55
CA GLY A 147 13.08 10.55 2.77
C GLY A 147 11.72 9.86 2.72
N LEU A 148 10.67 10.57 3.10
CA LEU A 148 9.29 10.13 3.04
C LEU A 148 8.59 10.85 1.89
N LEU A 149 8.26 10.11 0.84
CA LEU A 149 7.49 10.61 -0.30
C LEU A 149 5.99 10.45 0.00
N GLY A 150 5.32 11.56 0.38
CA GLY A 150 4.02 11.60 1.02
C GLY A 150 4.12 11.54 2.56
N TYR A 151 3.29 12.32 3.26
CA TYR A 151 3.35 12.44 4.73
C TYR A 151 1.99 12.29 5.41
N GLY A 152 1.29 11.21 5.02
CA GLY A 152 0.03 10.78 5.63
C GLY A 152 0.23 10.02 6.96
N ARG A 153 -0.83 9.33 7.42
CA ARG A 153 -0.84 8.56 8.70
C ARG A 153 0.29 7.54 8.79
N ILE A 154 0.50 6.75 7.72
CA ILE A 154 1.53 5.71 7.68
C ILE A 154 2.92 6.34 7.73
N ALA A 155 3.19 7.34 6.90
CA ALA A 155 4.48 8.02 6.88
C ALA A 155 4.84 8.64 8.23
N ARG A 156 3.88 9.23 8.93
CA ARG A 156 4.08 9.76 10.30
C ARG A 156 4.46 8.68 11.30
N GLY A 157 3.80 7.51 11.24
CA GLY A 157 4.17 6.36 12.07
C GLY A 157 5.55 5.81 11.75
N VAL A 158 5.92 5.74 10.47
CA VAL A 158 7.28 5.38 10.03
C VAL A 158 8.30 6.41 10.52
N ALA A 159 8.00 7.71 10.39
CA ALA A 159 8.86 8.79 10.88
C ALA A 159 9.14 8.69 12.37
N GLU A 160 8.11 8.42 13.18
CA GLU A 160 8.23 8.26 14.63
C GLU A 160 9.19 7.12 14.99
N ILE A 161 9.02 5.93 14.40
CA ILE A 161 9.88 4.78 14.68
C ILE A 161 11.30 5.02 14.16
N ALA A 162 11.45 5.51 12.94
CA ALA A 162 12.76 5.76 12.32
C ALA A 162 13.56 6.83 13.09
N ARG A 163 12.89 7.88 13.60
CA ARG A 163 13.50 8.88 14.48
C ARG A 163 14.02 8.27 15.77
N ASN A 164 13.25 7.37 16.40
CA ASN A 164 13.69 6.64 17.59
C ASN A 164 14.85 5.68 17.31
N MET A 165 15.02 5.24 16.06
CA MET A 165 16.20 4.50 15.59
C MET A 165 17.41 5.42 15.27
N GLY A 166 17.24 6.74 15.38
CA GLY A 166 18.27 7.75 15.17
C GLY A 166 18.46 8.19 13.72
N MET A 167 17.46 7.99 12.84
CA MET A 167 17.44 8.55 11.48
C MET A 167 17.02 10.01 11.49
N ASN A 168 17.51 10.80 10.54
CA ASN A 168 17.00 12.14 10.23
C ASN A 168 15.82 12.00 9.26
N ILE A 169 14.71 12.67 9.55
CA ILE A 169 13.48 12.54 8.75
C ILE A 169 13.37 13.72 7.79
N HIS A 170 13.27 13.40 6.51
CA HIS A 170 13.06 14.31 5.40
C HIS A 170 11.71 14.01 4.74
N VAL A 171 10.98 15.05 4.33
CA VAL A 171 9.60 14.91 3.83
C VAL A 171 9.40 15.71 2.56
N PHE A 172 8.73 15.13 1.58
CA PHE A 172 8.09 15.84 0.49
C PHE A 172 6.63 15.38 0.36
N ASP A 173 5.71 16.34 0.54
CA ASP A 173 4.28 16.14 0.30
C ASP A 173 3.68 17.49 -0.15
N PRO A 174 3.24 17.62 -1.41
CA PRO A 174 2.73 18.89 -1.95
C PRO A 174 1.39 19.31 -1.33
N TYR A 175 0.68 18.41 -0.66
CA TYR A 175 -0.63 18.67 -0.04
C TYR A 175 -0.53 18.99 1.45
N LEU A 176 0.68 18.94 2.02
CA LEU A 176 0.88 19.15 3.45
C LEU A 176 0.70 20.62 3.82
N LYS A 177 -0.31 20.90 4.67
CA LYS A 177 -0.62 22.27 5.14
C LYS A 177 0.19 22.65 6.39
N ASP A 178 0.42 21.71 7.29
CA ASP A 178 1.08 21.94 8.58
C ASP A 178 2.44 21.23 8.61
N ARG A 179 3.49 22.02 8.90
CA ARG A 179 4.89 21.58 9.00
C ARG A 179 5.39 21.77 10.44
N ASN A 180 4.68 21.12 11.38
CA ASN A 180 4.91 21.34 12.81
C ASN A 180 5.75 20.25 13.48
N ASP A 181 6.21 19.25 12.71
CA ASP A 181 7.02 18.13 13.22
C ASP A 181 8.51 18.46 13.06
N ASP A 182 9.35 17.76 13.83
CA ASP A 182 10.81 17.82 13.72
C ASP A 182 11.29 17.04 12.49
N CYS A 183 11.00 17.59 11.30
CA CYS A 183 11.33 17.04 9.99
C CYS A 183 11.97 18.11 9.10
N THR A 184 12.85 17.70 8.20
CA THR A 184 13.33 18.53 7.10
C THR A 184 12.34 18.44 5.92
N TYR A 185 11.68 19.56 5.59
CA TYR A 185 10.70 19.60 4.50
C TYR A 185 11.35 20.09 3.21
N HIS A 186 11.12 19.37 2.12
CA HIS A 186 11.60 19.71 0.79
C HIS A 186 10.49 20.33 -0.07
N ASN A 187 10.88 21.12 -1.08
CA ASN A 187 9.96 21.80 -1.99
C ASN A 187 9.75 21.02 -3.29
N SER A 188 10.61 20.03 -3.57
CA SER A 188 10.47 19.14 -4.72
C SER A 188 10.86 17.70 -4.37
N VAL A 189 10.46 16.78 -5.22
CA VAL A 189 10.82 15.37 -5.09
C VAL A 189 12.32 15.16 -5.37
N GLU A 190 12.90 15.95 -6.25
CA GLU A 190 14.34 15.92 -6.58
C GLU A 190 15.19 16.33 -5.38
N GLU A 191 14.77 17.37 -4.63
CA GLU A 191 15.45 17.76 -3.40
C GLU A 191 15.39 16.64 -2.35
N LEU A 192 14.25 15.97 -2.21
CA LEU A 192 14.11 14.82 -1.31
C LEU A 192 15.09 13.70 -1.67
N PHE A 193 15.08 13.29 -2.96
CA PHE A 193 15.91 12.16 -3.43
C PHE A 193 17.42 12.49 -3.36
N SER A 194 17.82 13.72 -3.69
CA SER A 194 19.23 14.14 -3.60
C SER A 194 19.77 14.27 -2.17
N SER A 195 18.89 14.39 -1.19
CA SER A 195 19.23 14.57 0.23
C SER A 195 19.26 13.27 1.03
N CYS A 196 18.68 12.16 0.50
CA CYS A 196 18.40 10.97 1.27
C CYS A 196 19.01 9.71 0.66
N THR A 197 19.68 8.93 1.50
CA THR A 197 20.17 7.58 1.15
C THR A 197 19.06 6.53 1.22
N HIS A 198 18.02 6.79 1.97
CA HIS A 198 16.88 5.89 2.15
C HIS A 198 15.60 6.64 1.78
N ILE A 199 14.79 6.04 0.90
CA ILE A 199 13.48 6.59 0.49
C ILE A 199 12.40 5.57 0.82
N SER A 200 11.32 6.05 1.44
CA SER A 200 10.11 5.27 1.67
C SER A 200 8.91 5.97 1.04
N ILE A 201 8.13 5.22 0.25
CA ILE A 201 7.02 5.76 -0.55
C ILE A 201 5.72 5.58 0.22
N HIS A 202 4.95 6.68 0.37
CA HIS A 202 3.70 6.75 1.12
C HIS A 202 2.61 7.60 0.43
N CYS A 203 2.84 8.04 -0.80
CA CYS A 203 1.84 8.76 -1.59
C CYS A 203 0.81 7.79 -2.19
N PHE A 204 -0.34 8.30 -2.61
CA PHE A 204 -1.34 7.54 -3.36
C PHE A 204 -0.97 7.50 -4.85
N LEU A 205 -1.51 6.52 -5.58
CA LEU A 205 -1.36 6.43 -7.02
C LEU A 205 -2.36 7.39 -7.71
N SER A 206 -1.84 8.28 -8.54
CA SER A 206 -2.59 9.21 -9.39
C SER A 206 -1.89 9.38 -10.73
N LYS A 207 -2.43 10.21 -11.61
CA LYS A 207 -1.75 10.53 -12.88
C LYS A 207 -0.40 11.22 -12.65
N GLU A 208 -0.28 12.03 -11.60
CA GLU A 208 0.92 12.78 -11.23
C GLU A 208 1.98 11.89 -10.59
N THR A 209 1.56 10.87 -9.84
CA THR A 209 2.46 9.97 -9.12
C THR A 209 2.77 8.67 -9.88
N HIS A 210 2.03 8.39 -10.97
CA HIS A 210 2.31 7.23 -11.83
C HIS A 210 3.68 7.35 -12.48
N HIS A 211 4.55 6.37 -12.24
CA HIS A 211 5.94 6.34 -12.68
C HIS A 211 6.77 7.58 -12.26
N MET A 212 6.35 8.27 -11.18
CA MET A 212 7.08 9.40 -10.63
C MET A 212 8.51 9.03 -10.24
N VAL A 213 8.69 7.84 -9.65
CA VAL A 213 10.01 7.35 -9.27
C VAL A 213 10.57 6.53 -10.43
N ASP A 214 11.39 7.18 -11.23
CA ASP A 214 12.08 6.65 -12.40
C ASP A 214 13.60 6.67 -12.23
N ASN A 215 14.35 6.28 -13.28
CA ASN A 215 15.80 6.30 -13.26
C ASN A 215 16.40 7.70 -13.02
N SER A 216 15.71 8.78 -13.38
CA SER A 216 16.20 10.15 -13.15
C SER A 216 16.25 10.48 -11.67
N LEU A 217 15.19 10.21 -10.91
CA LEU A 217 15.14 10.39 -9.46
C LEU A 217 16.08 9.42 -8.72
N ILE A 218 16.10 8.14 -9.11
CA ILE A 218 16.98 7.13 -8.48
C ILE A 218 18.44 7.55 -8.59
N THR A 219 18.85 8.13 -9.71
CA THR A 219 20.24 8.56 -9.94
C THR A 219 20.67 9.75 -9.05
N LEU A 220 19.74 10.54 -8.52
CA LEU A 220 20.02 11.64 -7.60
C LEU A 220 20.43 11.14 -6.19
N MET A 221 20.02 9.93 -5.81
CA MET A 221 20.22 9.42 -4.45
C MET A 221 21.69 9.25 -4.09
N PRO A 222 22.18 9.87 -3.01
CA PRO A 222 23.53 9.66 -2.52
C PRO A 222 23.71 8.23 -1.98
N LYS A 223 24.97 7.77 -1.94
CA LYS A 223 25.37 6.48 -1.34
C LYS A 223 26.18 6.65 -0.06
N ILE A 224 26.45 7.90 0.30
CA ILE A 224 27.12 8.29 1.54
C ILE A 224 26.08 8.93 2.43
N GLY A 225 25.93 8.41 3.64
CA GLY A 225 25.00 8.92 4.64
C GLY A 225 25.38 10.32 5.13
N ALA A 226 24.45 11.02 5.77
CA ALA A 226 24.69 12.34 6.36
C ALA A 226 25.79 12.31 7.45
N ASP A 227 26.05 11.15 8.02
CA ASP A 227 27.15 10.86 8.95
C ASP A 227 28.50 10.59 8.27
N GLY A 228 28.58 10.69 6.93
CA GLY A 228 29.81 10.44 6.16
C GLY A 228 30.11 8.96 5.88
N VAL A 229 29.27 8.03 6.32
CA VAL A 229 29.48 6.59 6.13
C VAL A 229 28.89 6.14 4.78
N ALA A 230 29.68 5.39 4.00
CA ALA A 230 29.20 4.74 2.79
C ALA A 230 28.21 3.64 3.16
N CYS A 231 26.92 3.86 2.88
CA CYS A 231 25.83 2.98 3.28
C CYS A 231 25.03 2.41 2.11
N GLY A 232 25.29 2.87 0.88
CA GLY A 232 24.42 2.59 -0.27
C GLY A 232 23.17 3.47 -0.28
N ASN A 233 22.30 3.20 -1.24
CA ASN A 233 21.00 3.86 -1.37
C ASN A 233 19.90 2.81 -1.46
N HIS A 234 18.73 3.10 -0.84
CA HIS A 234 17.69 2.12 -0.57
C HIS A 234 16.30 2.70 -0.82
N ILE A 235 15.42 1.95 -1.48
CA ILE A 235 14.03 2.34 -1.70
C ILE A 235 13.11 1.28 -1.11
N VAL A 236 12.06 1.72 -0.39
CA VAL A 236 10.98 0.88 0.13
C VAL A 236 9.64 1.39 -0.38
N ASN A 237 8.80 0.51 -0.91
CA ASN A 237 7.44 0.84 -1.33
C ASN A 237 6.42 -0.18 -0.78
N CYS A 238 5.65 0.24 0.23
CA CYS A 238 4.47 -0.45 0.75
C CYS A 238 3.20 0.37 0.50
N ALA A 239 3.21 1.30 -0.46
CA ALA A 239 2.08 2.17 -0.79
C ALA A 239 1.26 1.63 -1.95
N ARG A 240 1.72 1.82 -3.20
CA ARG A 240 1.06 1.35 -4.43
C ARG A 240 2.09 0.96 -5.48
N GLY A 241 1.78 -0.10 -6.23
CA GLY A 241 2.44 -0.38 -7.51
C GLY A 241 2.20 0.74 -8.53
N GLY A 242 3.10 0.87 -9.49
CA GLY A 242 3.03 1.91 -10.52
C GLY A 242 3.49 3.31 -10.10
N ILE A 243 3.82 3.56 -8.82
CA ILE A 243 4.50 4.80 -8.41
C ILE A 243 5.97 4.75 -8.81
N ILE A 244 6.60 3.60 -8.63
CA ILE A 244 7.93 3.33 -9.18
C ILE A 244 7.75 2.74 -10.56
N LYS A 245 8.53 3.19 -11.53
CA LYS A 245 8.65 2.54 -12.84
C LYS A 245 9.55 1.32 -12.70
N GLU A 246 8.95 0.12 -12.67
CA GLU A 246 9.64 -1.13 -12.34
C GLU A 246 10.76 -1.48 -13.32
N SER A 247 10.63 -1.14 -14.62
CA SER A 247 11.71 -1.32 -15.60
C SER A 247 12.96 -0.49 -15.24
N ASP A 248 12.78 0.76 -14.82
CA ASP A 248 13.87 1.66 -14.44
C ASP A 248 14.49 1.24 -13.08
N LEU A 249 13.65 0.72 -12.16
CA LEU A 249 14.10 0.16 -10.90
C LEU A 249 15.00 -1.07 -11.13
N ARG A 250 14.56 -2.01 -11.98
CA ARG A 250 15.33 -3.19 -12.37
C ARG A 250 16.69 -2.79 -12.95
N ASP A 251 16.70 -1.87 -13.91
CA ASP A 251 17.92 -1.42 -14.57
C ASP A 251 18.87 -0.73 -13.56
N SER A 252 18.32 0.07 -12.63
CA SER A 252 19.09 0.76 -11.60
C SER A 252 19.71 -0.21 -10.57
N LEU A 253 19.00 -1.27 -10.20
CA LEU A 253 19.52 -2.35 -9.36
C LEU A 253 20.58 -3.17 -10.08
N SER A 254 20.36 -3.54 -11.33
CA SER A 254 21.26 -4.37 -12.13
C SER A 254 22.59 -3.68 -12.43
N ASN A 255 22.58 -2.36 -12.67
CA ASN A 255 23.79 -1.59 -12.96
C ASN A 255 24.44 -0.96 -11.71
N GLY A 256 23.89 -1.23 -10.52
CA GLY A 256 24.39 -0.75 -9.24
C GLY A 256 24.18 0.75 -8.97
N LYS A 257 23.34 1.45 -9.73
CA LYS A 257 22.92 2.82 -9.40
C LYS A 257 22.13 2.85 -8.10
N LEU A 258 21.23 1.88 -7.89
CA LEU A 258 20.54 1.63 -6.65
C LEU A 258 21.13 0.39 -5.96
N SER A 259 21.37 0.50 -4.67
CA SER A 259 21.98 -0.58 -3.89
C SER A 259 20.98 -1.68 -3.55
N THR A 260 19.79 -1.32 -3.07
CA THR A 260 18.70 -2.28 -2.79
C THR A 260 17.34 -1.63 -2.98
N ALA A 261 16.34 -2.47 -3.26
CA ALA A 261 14.93 -2.08 -3.18
C ALA A 261 14.09 -3.15 -2.49
N SER A 262 12.99 -2.72 -1.86
CA SER A 262 12.02 -3.58 -1.18
C SER A 262 10.61 -3.17 -1.55
N LEU A 263 9.83 -4.08 -2.15
CA LEU A 263 8.46 -3.80 -2.57
C LEU A 263 7.46 -4.76 -1.93
N ASP A 264 6.34 -4.23 -1.46
CA ASP A 264 5.15 -5.00 -1.08
C ASP A 264 4.05 -4.92 -2.15
N VAL A 265 4.21 -4.01 -3.13
CA VAL A 265 3.20 -3.70 -4.16
C VAL A 265 3.86 -3.58 -5.53
N PHE A 266 3.12 -3.96 -6.60
CA PHE A 266 3.66 -4.06 -7.96
C PHE A 266 2.75 -3.44 -9.01
N GLU A 267 3.31 -3.06 -10.18
CA GLU A 267 2.55 -2.56 -11.34
C GLU A 267 1.49 -3.57 -11.81
N THR A 268 1.84 -4.87 -11.72
CA THR A 268 0.93 -5.97 -12.02
C THR A 268 0.94 -6.96 -10.88
N GLU A 269 -0.22 -7.21 -10.29
CA GLU A 269 -0.42 -8.20 -9.23
C GLU A 269 -1.40 -9.30 -9.70
N PRO A 270 -1.07 -10.59 -9.47
CA PRO A 270 0.11 -11.19 -8.84
C PRO A 270 1.41 -11.01 -9.66
N ALA A 271 2.52 -10.69 -8.99
CA ALA A 271 3.80 -10.34 -9.61
C ALA A 271 4.74 -11.54 -9.86
N LEU A 272 4.20 -12.75 -10.08
CA LEU A 272 4.99 -14.01 -10.13
C LEU A 272 6.03 -14.07 -11.26
N ALA A 273 5.81 -13.35 -12.37
CA ALA A 273 6.73 -13.30 -13.51
C ALA A 273 7.58 -12.01 -13.53
N ASN A 274 7.63 -11.26 -12.43
CA ASN A 274 8.35 -10.00 -12.38
C ASN A 274 9.88 -10.23 -12.37
N GLU A 275 10.59 -9.61 -13.30
CA GLU A 275 12.05 -9.76 -13.44
C GLU A 275 12.84 -9.27 -12.24
N LEU A 276 12.30 -8.33 -11.45
CA LEU A 276 12.89 -7.87 -10.19
C LEU A 276 13.14 -9.01 -9.21
N LEU A 277 12.29 -10.03 -9.21
CA LEU A 277 12.41 -11.19 -8.31
C LEU A 277 13.67 -12.04 -8.54
N ASN A 278 14.35 -11.86 -9.68
CA ASN A 278 15.61 -12.54 -10.01
C ASN A 278 16.86 -11.80 -9.50
N LEU A 279 16.70 -10.63 -8.88
CA LEU A 279 17.83 -9.81 -8.44
C LEU A 279 18.16 -10.05 -6.96
N ASP A 280 19.42 -10.32 -6.66
CA ASP A 280 19.93 -10.58 -5.30
C ASP A 280 19.79 -9.38 -4.33
N ASN A 281 19.73 -8.17 -4.88
CA ASN A 281 19.62 -6.92 -4.14
C ASN A 281 18.18 -6.36 -4.13
N PHE A 282 17.21 -7.22 -4.44
CA PHE A 282 15.79 -6.94 -4.38
C PHE A 282 15.11 -7.86 -3.38
N GLN A 283 14.15 -7.35 -2.61
CA GLN A 283 13.27 -8.16 -1.76
C GLN A 283 11.81 -7.78 -1.97
N ALA A 284 10.92 -8.76 -1.82
CA ALA A 284 9.51 -8.60 -2.12
C ALA A 284 8.63 -9.29 -1.07
N THR A 285 7.43 -8.74 -0.87
CA THR A 285 6.33 -9.40 -0.19
C THR A 285 5.05 -9.27 -1.03
N PRO A 286 4.12 -10.24 -0.98
CA PRO A 286 2.98 -10.30 -1.89
C PRO A 286 1.79 -9.48 -1.38
N HIS A 287 1.95 -8.16 -1.27
CA HIS A 287 0.94 -7.18 -0.86
C HIS A 287 0.30 -7.54 0.51
N ILE A 288 1.15 -7.72 1.51
CA ILE A 288 0.75 -8.13 2.87
C ILE A 288 0.66 -6.99 3.88
N GLY A 289 0.79 -5.74 3.46
CA GLY A 289 0.82 -4.57 4.34
C GLY A 289 -0.31 -4.51 5.38
N ALA A 290 -1.51 -4.99 5.03
CA ALA A 290 -2.66 -5.09 5.94
C ALA A 290 -2.89 -6.51 6.51
N SER A 291 -2.03 -7.48 6.24
CA SER A 291 -2.24 -8.90 6.53
C SER A 291 -1.77 -9.27 7.95
N THR A 292 -2.29 -8.59 8.98
CA THR A 292 -2.11 -8.95 10.39
C THR A 292 -3.46 -9.25 11.03
N HIS A 293 -3.48 -10.09 12.06
CA HIS A 293 -4.71 -10.43 12.80
C HIS A 293 -5.41 -9.17 13.32
N GLU A 294 -4.65 -8.22 13.85
CA GLU A 294 -5.16 -6.98 14.44
C GLU A 294 -5.71 -6.04 13.35
N ALA A 295 -5.01 -5.88 12.23
CA ALA A 295 -5.49 -5.04 11.13
C ALA A 295 -6.77 -5.61 10.52
N GLN A 296 -6.83 -6.93 10.29
CA GLN A 296 -8.03 -7.59 9.75
C GLN A 296 -9.21 -7.47 10.70
N ALA A 297 -9.00 -7.60 12.01
CA ALA A 297 -10.05 -7.39 13.02
C ALA A 297 -10.56 -5.94 13.02
N ARG A 298 -9.65 -4.93 12.98
CA ARG A 298 -10.04 -3.52 12.89
C ARG A 298 -10.80 -3.21 11.60
N ILE A 299 -10.33 -3.72 10.45
CA ILE A 299 -11.02 -3.59 9.15
C ILE A 299 -12.43 -4.18 9.24
N GLY A 300 -12.57 -5.39 9.80
CA GLY A 300 -13.87 -6.04 10.00
C GLY A 300 -14.83 -5.20 10.85
N ASN A 301 -14.35 -4.67 11.96
CA ASN A 301 -15.15 -3.80 12.84
C ASN A 301 -15.58 -2.50 12.15
N GLU A 302 -14.70 -1.90 11.34
CA GLU A 302 -15.03 -0.69 10.58
C GLU A 302 -16.06 -0.99 9.47
N ILE A 303 -15.96 -2.14 8.78
CA ILE A 303 -16.98 -2.62 7.83
C ILE A 303 -18.35 -2.77 8.52
N ILE A 304 -18.40 -3.41 9.70
CA ILE A 304 -19.63 -3.56 10.48
C ILE A 304 -20.24 -2.18 10.80
N SER A 305 -19.41 -1.24 11.25
CA SER A 305 -19.87 0.13 11.56
C SER A 305 -20.44 0.85 10.32
N ILE A 306 -19.76 0.73 9.16
CA ILE A 306 -20.22 1.32 7.90
C ILE A 306 -21.58 0.73 7.50
N ILE A 307 -21.72 -0.59 7.56
CA ILE A 307 -22.96 -1.30 7.21
C ILE A 307 -24.09 -0.94 8.18
N ASN A 308 -23.80 -0.80 9.46
CA ASN A 308 -24.81 -0.39 10.46
C ASN A 308 -25.30 1.04 10.20
N ASP A 309 -24.39 2.01 10.01
CA ASP A 309 -24.77 3.39 9.67
C ASP A 309 -25.67 3.42 8.42
N PHE A 310 -25.29 2.67 7.38
CA PHE A 310 -26.07 2.59 6.14
C PHE A 310 -27.43 1.96 6.35
N SER A 311 -27.52 0.88 7.14
CA SER A 311 -28.80 0.21 7.43
C SER A 311 -29.79 1.10 8.21
N GLU A 312 -29.27 2.05 8.98
CA GLU A 312 -30.03 3.05 9.71
C GLU A 312 -30.36 4.30 8.86
N GLY A 313 -30.03 4.30 7.56
CA GLY A 313 -30.22 5.43 6.65
C GLY A 313 -29.25 6.59 6.87
N LYS A 314 -28.15 6.38 7.61
CA LYS A 314 -27.10 7.37 7.83
C LYS A 314 -26.00 7.24 6.77
N LYS A 315 -25.44 8.38 6.36
CA LYS A 315 -24.23 8.37 5.51
C LYS A 315 -23.01 8.02 6.38
N PRO A 316 -22.27 6.92 6.09
CA PRO A 316 -21.07 6.57 6.84
C PRO A 316 -19.98 7.65 6.74
N LYS A 317 -19.22 7.86 7.83
CA LYS A 317 -18.17 8.89 7.89
C LYS A 317 -17.02 8.67 6.90
N SER A 318 -16.77 7.44 6.52
CA SER A 318 -15.71 7.05 5.56
C SER A 318 -16.18 7.04 4.11
N CYS A 319 -17.36 7.58 3.80
CA CYS A 319 -17.84 7.78 2.45
C CYS A 319 -16.97 8.80 1.69
N LEU A 320 -16.71 8.51 0.43
CA LEU A 320 -15.80 9.26 -0.45
C LEU A 320 -16.52 10.07 -1.53
N ASN A 321 -17.84 9.85 -1.68
CA ASN A 321 -18.72 10.53 -2.65
C ASN A 321 -20.07 10.94 -2.05
#